data_83f03891997fa911dad1d0f1fe0ffc77
#
_entry.id   83f03891997fa911dad1d0f1fe0ffc77
#
_cell.length_a   1.000
_cell.length_b   1.000
_cell.length_c   1.000
_cell.angle_alpha   90.00
_cell.angle_beta   90.00
_cell.angle_gamma   90.00
#
_symmetry.space_group_name_H-M   'P 1'
#
loop_
_entity.id
_entity.type
_entity.pdbx_description
1 polymer ?
#
loop_
_entity_poly.entity_id
_entity_poly.type
_entity_poly.pdbx_seq_one_letter_code
_entity_poly.pdbx_strand_id
1 'polypeptide(L)'
;MKQILQSLKTGATEVAEVPCPAVKRGQLLIRSSHTLVSVGTERMLVQFGKAGWIEKARQQPDKVRMVLDKIKTDGLFPTLEAVFNKLDQPLPLGYCNVGVVMEVGGLHPDRSELYP
;
A
#
# COMPACT_ATOMS: atom_id res chain seq x y z
N MET A 1 9.09 -6.19 -13.07
CA MET A 1 7.80 -6.91 -12.91
C MET A 1 6.64 -5.96 -13.09
N LYS A 2 5.45 -6.47 -13.41
CA LYS A 2 4.25 -5.65 -13.54
C LYS A 2 3.50 -5.57 -12.21
N GLN A 3 3.03 -4.38 -11.87
CA GLN A 3 2.26 -4.13 -10.65
C GLN A 3 1.10 -3.19 -10.96
N ILE A 4 -0.06 -3.45 -10.36
CA ILE A 4 -1.22 -2.57 -10.48
C ILE A 4 -1.14 -1.53 -9.37
N LEU A 5 -1.09 -0.27 -9.75
CA LEU A 5 -1.00 0.87 -8.85
C LEU A 5 -2.25 1.74 -8.94
N GLN A 6 -2.72 2.18 -7.79
CA GLN A 6 -3.85 3.09 -7.65
C GLN A 6 -3.36 4.44 -7.11
N SER A 7 -3.61 5.50 -7.85
CA SER A 7 -3.41 6.85 -7.35
C SER A 7 -4.57 7.27 -6.45
N LEU A 8 -4.28 7.57 -5.20
CA LEU A 8 -5.29 8.09 -4.28
C LEU A 8 -5.60 9.57 -4.51
N LYS A 9 -4.74 10.28 -5.24
CA LYS A 9 -4.92 11.68 -5.58
C LYS A 9 -5.80 11.87 -6.80
N THR A 10 -5.50 11.18 -7.88
CA THR A 10 -6.18 11.34 -9.17
C THR A 10 -7.27 10.32 -9.43
N GLY A 11 -7.26 9.21 -8.71
CA GLY A 11 -8.16 8.08 -8.93
C GLY A 11 -7.75 7.19 -10.12
N ALA A 12 -6.60 7.44 -10.74
CA ALA A 12 -6.10 6.62 -11.84
C ALA A 12 -5.59 5.27 -11.34
N THR A 13 -5.93 4.22 -12.10
CA THR A 13 -5.38 2.87 -11.92
C THR A 13 -4.51 2.55 -13.11
N GLU A 14 -3.29 2.13 -12.88
CA GLU A 14 -2.33 1.83 -13.94
C GLU A 14 -1.57 0.53 -13.70
N VAL A 15 -1.06 -0.05 -14.78
CA VAL A 15 -0.11 -1.16 -14.72
C VAL A 15 1.29 -0.59 -14.91
N ALA A 16 2.09 -0.59 -13.85
CA ALA A 16 3.45 -0.06 -13.87
C ALA A 16 4.48 -1.18 -13.99
N GLU A 17 5.55 -0.90 -14.72
CA GLU A 17 6.76 -1.71 -14.70
C GLU A 17 7.63 -1.26 -13.53
N VAL A 18 7.84 -2.16 -12.57
CA VAL A 18 8.65 -1.89 -11.38
C VAL A 18 9.78 -2.90 -11.26
N PRO A 19 10.90 -2.53 -10.63
CA PRO A 19 11.99 -3.49 -10.38
C PRO A 19 11.51 -4.68 -9.56
N CYS A 20 12.09 -5.85 -9.82
CA CYS A 20 11.87 -7.01 -8.96
C CYS A 20 12.55 -6.75 -7.60
N PRO A 21 11.86 -6.97 -6.47
CA PRO A 21 12.46 -6.76 -5.16
C PRO A 21 13.59 -7.76 -4.91
N ALA A 22 14.65 -7.31 -4.25
CA ALA A 22 15.68 -8.18 -3.73
C ALA A 22 15.23 -8.82 -2.42
N VAL A 23 15.57 -10.08 -2.22
CA VAL A 23 15.25 -10.80 -0.98
C VAL A 23 16.17 -10.35 0.14
N LYS A 24 15.58 -9.96 1.27
CA LYS A 24 16.28 -9.66 2.50
C LYS A 24 16.19 -10.84 3.48
N ARG A 25 17.00 -10.80 4.54
CA ARG A 25 16.96 -11.80 5.61
C ARG A 25 15.55 -11.93 6.19
N GLY A 26 15.08 -13.16 6.34
CA GLY A 26 13.76 -13.47 6.87
C GLY A 26 12.61 -13.23 5.88
N GLN A 27 12.90 -13.01 4.60
CA GLN A 27 11.91 -12.80 3.55
C GLN A 27 11.93 -13.93 2.53
N LEU A 28 10.81 -14.08 1.83
CA LEU A 28 10.66 -14.96 0.68
C LEU A 28 10.35 -14.13 -0.56
N LEU A 29 10.97 -14.47 -1.68
CA LEU A 29 10.54 -14.00 -2.98
C LEU A 29 9.62 -15.03 -3.61
N ILE A 30 8.39 -14.64 -3.88
CA ILE A 30 7.35 -15.51 -4.43
C ILE A 30 6.95 -15.01 -5.81
N ARG A 31 7.03 -15.88 -6.81
CA ARG A 31 6.45 -15.62 -8.13
C ARG A 31 4.96 -15.94 -8.07
N SER A 32 4.12 -14.90 -8.02
CA SER A 32 2.67 -15.04 -7.97
C SER A 32 2.13 -15.71 -9.24
N SER A 33 1.31 -16.72 -9.08
CA SER A 33 0.58 -17.38 -10.16
C SER A 33 -0.89 -16.96 -10.20
N HIS A 34 -1.48 -16.74 -9.03
CA HIS A 34 -2.87 -16.33 -8.88
C HIS A 34 -2.99 -15.28 -7.79
N THR A 35 -3.89 -14.34 -7.98
CA THR A 35 -4.23 -13.31 -6.98
C THR A 35 -5.72 -13.42 -6.67
N LEU A 36 -6.04 -13.46 -5.38
CA LEU A 36 -7.42 -13.35 -4.94
C LEU A 36 -7.76 -11.86 -4.79
N VAL A 37 -8.75 -11.41 -5.54
CA VAL A 37 -9.25 -10.03 -5.46
C VAL A 37 -10.36 -9.97 -4.42
N SER A 38 -10.16 -9.17 -3.38
CA SER A 38 -11.23 -8.83 -2.43
C SER A 38 -12.02 -7.64 -2.97
N VAL A 39 -13.17 -7.94 -3.56
CA VAL A 39 -14.00 -6.92 -4.22
C VAL A 39 -14.35 -5.77 -3.28
N GLY A 40 -14.66 -6.05 -2.02
CA GLY A 40 -14.99 -5.01 -1.03
C GLY A 40 -13.82 -4.08 -0.75
N THR A 41 -12.66 -4.63 -0.40
CA THR A 41 -11.48 -3.84 -0.01
C THR A 41 -10.90 -3.07 -1.19
N GLU A 42 -10.70 -3.72 -2.32
CA GLU A 42 -10.08 -3.07 -3.49
C GLU A 42 -11.01 -2.04 -4.13
N ARG A 43 -12.31 -2.33 -4.19
CA ARG A 43 -13.31 -1.37 -4.62
C ARG A 43 -13.32 -0.12 -3.73
N MET A 44 -13.22 -0.28 -2.42
CA MET A 44 -13.14 0.83 -1.49
C MET A 44 -11.94 1.74 -1.78
N LEU A 45 -10.78 1.18 -2.03
CA LEU A 45 -9.56 1.92 -2.36
C LEU A 45 -9.68 2.67 -3.69
N VAL A 46 -10.23 2.02 -4.72
CA VAL A 46 -10.45 2.65 -6.03
C VAL A 46 -11.48 3.77 -5.93
N GLN A 47 -12.57 3.56 -5.22
CA GLN A 47 -13.60 4.58 -5.01
C GLN A 47 -13.08 5.76 -4.21
N PHE A 48 -12.29 5.50 -3.16
CA PHE A 48 -11.64 6.56 -2.41
C PHE A 48 -10.72 7.41 -3.29
N GLY A 49 -9.89 6.78 -4.13
CA GLY A 49 -9.02 7.50 -5.06
C GLY A 49 -9.78 8.37 -6.07
N LYS A 50 -10.96 7.92 -6.51
CA LYS A 50 -11.82 8.66 -7.45
C LYS A 50 -12.69 9.74 -6.79
N ALA A 51 -12.84 9.70 -5.47
CA ALA A 51 -13.66 10.66 -4.74
C ALA A 51 -13.03 12.06 -4.74
N GLY A 52 -13.88 13.08 -4.78
CA GLY A 52 -13.45 14.48 -4.58
C GLY A 52 -12.95 14.71 -3.15
N TRP A 53 -12.30 15.83 -2.90
CA TRP A 53 -11.73 16.17 -1.59
C TRP A 53 -12.75 16.15 -0.44
N ILE A 54 -13.95 16.68 -0.69
CA ILE A 54 -15.03 16.71 0.32
C ILE A 54 -15.49 15.30 0.65
N GLU A 55 -15.61 14.45 -0.37
CA GLU A 55 -16.05 13.07 -0.20
C GLU A 55 -14.96 12.22 0.48
N LYS A 56 -13.69 12.43 0.14
CA LYS A 56 -12.56 11.82 0.86
C LYS A 56 -12.59 12.16 2.35
N ALA A 57 -12.85 13.41 2.68
CA ALA A 57 -12.98 13.87 4.06
C ALA A 57 -14.16 13.19 4.80
N ARG A 58 -15.29 13.03 4.12
CA ARG A 58 -16.47 12.32 4.70
C ARG A 58 -16.23 10.84 4.95
N GLN A 59 -15.49 10.18 4.05
CA GLN A 59 -15.18 8.75 4.18
C GLN A 59 -14.17 8.47 5.30
N GLN A 60 -13.36 9.46 5.67
CA GLN A 60 -12.27 9.32 6.64
C GLN A 60 -12.32 10.42 7.73
N PRO A 61 -13.40 10.47 8.56
CA PRO A 61 -13.55 11.53 9.55
C PRO A 61 -12.44 11.54 10.61
N ASP A 62 -11.93 10.37 10.99
CA ASP A 62 -10.82 10.26 11.94
C ASP A 62 -9.52 10.83 11.38
N LYS A 63 -9.27 10.63 10.08
CA LYS A 63 -8.12 11.21 9.37
C LYS A 63 -8.20 12.72 9.30
N VAL A 64 -9.39 13.27 9.06
CA VAL A 64 -9.63 14.73 9.08
C VAL A 64 -9.33 15.31 10.46
N ARG A 65 -9.77 14.65 11.52
CA ARG A 65 -9.47 15.07 12.90
C ARG A 65 -7.97 15.06 13.17
N MET A 66 -7.25 14.00 12.75
CA MET A 66 -5.80 13.92 12.87
C MET A 66 -5.09 15.06 12.12
N VAL A 67 -5.56 15.42 10.94
CA VAL A 67 -5.01 16.55 10.15
C VAL A 67 -5.26 17.87 10.86
N LEU A 68 -6.45 18.09 11.40
CA LEU A 68 -6.77 19.30 12.16
C LEU A 68 -5.92 19.43 13.43
N ASP A 69 -5.70 18.34 14.16
CA ASP A 69 -4.84 18.33 15.33
C ASP A 69 -3.38 18.61 14.97
N LYS A 70 -2.92 18.06 13.86
CA LYS A 70 -1.57 18.29 13.34
C LYS A 70 -1.37 19.74 12.87
N ILE A 71 -2.39 20.37 12.29
CA ILE A 71 -2.36 21.81 11.94
C ILE A 71 -2.17 22.67 13.19
N LYS A 72 -2.80 22.33 14.30
CA LYS A 72 -2.62 23.04 15.56
C LYS A 72 -1.21 22.91 16.15
N THR A 73 -0.57 21.77 15.92
CA THR A 73 0.75 21.45 16.47
C THR A 73 1.88 21.92 15.57
N ASP A 74 1.83 21.59 14.27
CA ASP A 74 2.95 21.78 13.31
C ASP A 74 2.74 22.96 12.35
N GLY A 75 1.52 23.54 12.31
CA GLY A 75 1.14 24.59 11.37
C GLY A 75 0.46 24.06 10.11
N LEU A 76 -0.14 24.98 9.33
CA LEU A 76 -0.95 24.64 8.15
C LEU A 76 -0.12 24.09 6.99
N PHE A 77 0.95 24.79 6.60
CA PHE A 77 1.73 24.41 5.41
C PHE A 77 2.44 23.06 5.53
N PRO A 78 3.18 22.76 6.62
CA PRO A 78 3.81 21.45 6.78
C PRO A 78 2.80 20.31 6.80
N THR A 79 1.62 20.52 7.37
CA THR A 79 0.55 19.52 7.42
C THR A 79 -0.05 19.25 6.05
N LEU A 80 -0.34 20.29 5.27
CA LEU A 80 -0.82 20.13 3.89
C LEU A 80 0.19 19.40 3.02
N GLU A 81 1.46 19.76 3.12
CA GLU A 81 2.53 19.08 2.39
C GLU A 81 2.60 17.58 2.74
N ALA A 82 2.52 17.23 4.02
CA ALA A 82 2.52 15.83 4.46
C ALA A 82 1.30 15.05 3.92
N VAL A 83 0.11 15.66 3.90
CA VAL A 83 -1.10 15.04 3.35
C VAL A 83 -0.98 14.83 1.84
N PHE A 84 -0.51 15.84 1.10
CA PHE A 84 -0.31 15.73 -0.34
C PHE A 84 0.73 14.67 -0.69
N ASN A 85 1.85 14.62 0.00
CA ASN A 85 2.89 13.62 -0.20
C ASN A 85 2.37 12.21 0.03
N LYS A 86 1.54 12.01 1.05
CA LYS A 86 0.93 10.71 1.34
C LYS A 86 -0.05 10.27 0.26
N LEU A 87 -0.84 11.20 -0.30
CA LEU A 87 -1.77 10.93 -1.39
C LEU A 87 -1.08 10.76 -2.75
N ASP A 88 0.10 11.35 -2.93
CA ASP A 88 0.91 11.21 -4.13
C ASP A 88 1.58 9.84 -4.25
N GLN A 89 1.73 9.12 -3.15
CA GLN A 89 2.29 7.77 -3.19
C GLN A 89 1.27 6.80 -3.78
N PRO A 90 1.61 6.14 -4.91
CA PRO A 90 0.72 5.15 -5.49
C PRO A 90 0.61 3.93 -4.58
N LEU A 91 -0.62 3.44 -4.43
CA LEU A 91 -0.92 2.28 -3.60
C LEU A 91 -0.95 1.02 -4.47
N PRO A 92 -0.14 0.00 -4.17
CA PRO A 92 -0.24 -1.29 -4.85
C PRO A 92 -1.54 -1.98 -4.47
N LEU A 93 -2.27 -2.45 -5.48
CA LEU A 93 -3.47 -3.26 -5.29
C LEU A 93 -3.10 -4.75 -5.23
N GLY A 94 -3.95 -5.54 -4.58
CA GLY A 94 -3.76 -6.97 -4.39
C GLY A 94 -2.91 -7.28 -3.15
N TYR A 95 -3.51 -7.96 -2.19
CA TYR A 95 -2.82 -8.32 -0.94
C TYR A 95 -2.84 -9.82 -0.65
N CYS A 96 -3.53 -10.60 -1.47
CA CYS A 96 -3.63 -12.04 -1.30
C CYS A 96 -3.20 -12.74 -2.58
N ASN A 97 -2.14 -13.53 -2.52
CA ASN A 97 -1.64 -14.24 -3.67
C ASN A 97 -1.23 -15.68 -3.33
N VAL A 98 -1.19 -16.51 -4.37
CA VAL A 98 -0.61 -17.84 -4.36
C VAL A 98 0.47 -17.90 -5.43
N GLY A 99 1.60 -18.50 -5.12
CA GLY A 99 2.71 -18.57 -6.04
C GLY A 99 3.78 -19.59 -5.64
N VAL A 100 4.86 -19.56 -6.35
CA VAL A 100 6.03 -20.44 -6.14
C VAL A 100 7.15 -19.63 -5.51
N VAL A 101 7.75 -20.18 -4.44
CA VAL A 101 8.92 -19.59 -3.80
C VAL A 101 10.10 -19.69 -4.75
N MET A 102 10.65 -18.54 -5.11
CA MET A 102 11.81 -18.43 -6.02
C MET A 102 13.12 -18.30 -5.25
N GLU A 103 13.09 -17.59 -4.13
CA GLU A 103 14.26 -17.31 -3.34
C GLU A 103 13.89 -17.17 -1.86
N VAL A 104 14.77 -17.63 -0.98
CA VAL A 104 14.64 -17.55 0.48
C VAL A 104 15.80 -16.72 1.00
N GLY A 105 15.52 -15.58 1.61
CA GLY A 105 16.52 -14.79 2.33
C GLY A 105 16.99 -15.55 3.58
N GLY A 106 18.31 -15.66 3.77
CA GLY A 106 18.93 -16.47 4.81
C GLY A 106 18.20 -16.39 6.15
N LEU A 107 17.74 -17.52 6.63
CA LEU A 107 17.13 -17.65 7.94
C LEU A 107 18.25 -17.63 9.02
N HIS A 108 17.86 -17.30 10.24
CA HIS A 108 18.73 -17.43 11.43
C HIS A 108 19.47 -18.78 11.40
N PRO A 109 20.72 -18.86 11.83
CA PRO A 109 21.48 -20.12 11.84
C PRO A 109 20.81 -21.25 12.63
N ASP A 110 19.81 -20.94 13.41
CA ASP A 110 19.06 -21.90 14.22
C ASP A 110 17.73 -22.28 13.57
N ARG A 111 17.82 -23.13 12.55
CA ARG A 111 16.63 -23.71 11.89
C ARG A 111 15.89 -24.74 12.74
N SER A 112 16.52 -25.23 13.80
CA SER A 112 15.98 -26.32 14.60
C SER A 112 14.79 -25.95 15.47
N GLU A 113 14.57 -24.64 15.72
CA GLU A 113 13.48 -24.17 16.56
C GLU A 113 12.19 -23.80 15.81
N LEU A 114 12.21 -23.70 14.47
CA LEU A 114 11.07 -23.22 13.68
C LEU A 114 10.20 -24.34 13.07
N TYR A 115 10.68 -25.57 13.06
CA TYR A 115 9.91 -26.75 12.63
C TYR A 115 10.24 -27.93 13.56
N PRO A 116 9.30 -28.31 14.43
CA PRO A 116 9.44 -29.53 15.19
C PRO A 116 9.47 -30.77 14.30
#